data_7085cbfe8bd2d67d1b1b8950bd6410cf
#
_entry.id   7085cbfe8bd2d67d1b1b8950bd6410cf
#
_cell.length_a   1.000
_cell.length_b   1.000
_cell.length_c   1.000
_cell.angle_alpha   90.00
_cell.angle_beta   90.00
_cell.angle_gamma   90.00
#
_symmetry.space_group_name_H-M   'P 1'
#
loop_
_entity.id
_entity.type
_entity.pdbx_description
1 polymer ?
#
loop_
_entity_poly.entity_id
_entity_poly.type
_entity_poly.pdbx_seq_one_letter_code
_entity_poly.pdbx_strand_id
1 'polypeptide(L)'
;MKQAKYLILLALLTAGSSGFAQKEYQFSVDLTQPQDDKLTVTLDTPPIRQKTAVYHLPKVVPGTYSINNYGSYASNFKAFDKKGRALNVDKLDKNSWKISKAKKLSRISYQVDDTWDTPEIKEDVFEPSGTDIEQDRIFVLNSFGFFGYFQGLEKLPYRVSITKPQGFYGSTSLVNQNKDTAGNKDVFVTDDYHALADAPLMYNRPDTVWLKVGNADILVSVFSPNNKFATKDLAADIKPTLEAQKDYLGGTLPIDKYAFIIYMSDRQDLTRYGALEHAQSSFYYLPESFSEEQLSKSIKDIAAHEFFHILTPLSIHSEEIGDFDYINPKMSRHLWLYEGLTEYAAHHAQLQAGIIDLPTYLDRQMDKIENSRTRHNDTLSFTTMSQEVLDTYKDEYPNVYEKGALIGLSLDLKLRQLSGGKYGTKDLMRDLAKTYGKHKSFKDDELFDKITELTYPEIRDFFRKYVEGGEPLPLGELFDAIGITYDPNGEKKEVEKAFGVGFALMPGTKNIMIASINEATDLGKRLGLEPMDQIVAINDQPFTMETYASVLQNYDEKFKLGDTVSFTVKRKVSADESKEVKLTADLREATVPYPTLTPKANPTQQELQLRKAWMGTAVQ
;
A
#
# COMPACT_ATOMS: atom_id res chain seq x y z
N MET A 1 -22.12 -84.82 28.54
CA MET A 1 -20.85 -84.10 28.26
C MET A 1 -20.93 -83.72 26.77
N LYS A 2 -21.32 -82.47 26.49
CA LYS A 2 -21.46 -81.94 25.12
C LYS A 2 -20.65 -80.66 25.04
N GLN A 3 -19.58 -80.65 24.26
CA GLN A 3 -18.81 -79.47 23.93
C GLN A 3 -19.57 -78.63 22.87
N ALA A 4 -19.88 -77.39 23.17
CA ALA A 4 -20.42 -76.46 22.22
C ALA A 4 -19.27 -75.67 21.58
N LYS A 5 -19.12 -75.79 20.27
CA LYS A 5 -18.18 -75.01 19.42
C LYS A 5 -18.82 -73.64 19.14
N TYR A 6 -18.19 -72.54 19.59
CA TYR A 6 -18.50 -71.20 19.17
C TYR A 6 -17.73 -70.87 17.88
N LEU A 7 -18.46 -70.71 16.79
CA LEU A 7 -17.92 -70.09 15.56
C LEU A 7 -17.98 -68.56 15.74
N ILE A 8 -16.82 -67.91 15.81
CA ILE A 8 -16.70 -66.48 15.77
C ILE A 8 -16.67 -66.07 14.27
N LEU A 9 -17.78 -65.47 13.80
CA LEU A 9 -17.85 -64.89 12.48
C LEU A 9 -17.21 -63.47 12.53
N LEU A 10 -15.97 -63.37 12.00
CA LEU A 10 -15.27 -62.09 11.88
C LEU A 10 -15.84 -61.33 10.67
N ALA A 11 -16.81 -60.45 10.87
CA ALA A 11 -17.28 -59.53 9.84
C ALA A 11 -16.25 -58.45 9.67
N LEU A 12 -15.47 -58.50 8.60
CA LEU A 12 -14.66 -57.38 8.10
C LEU A 12 -15.59 -56.26 7.62
N LEU A 13 -15.84 -55.30 8.50
CA LEU A 13 -16.35 -54.00 8.13
C LEU A 13 -15.28 -53.27 7.35
N THR A 14 -15.23 -53.44 6.03
CA THR A 14 -14.58 -52.45 5.16
C THR A 14 -15.44 -51.19 5.22
N ALA A 15 -15.10 -50.30 6.12
CA ALA A 15 -15.56 -48.93 6.07
C ALA A 15 -14.97 -48.32 4.81
N GLY A 16 -15.70 -48.44 3.71
CA GLY A 16 -15.48 -47.59 2.55
C GLY A 16 -15.66 -46.15 3.00
N SER A 17 -14.56 -45.45 3.21
CA SER A 17 -14.54 -44.01 3.28
C SER A 17 -15.04 -43.51 1.92
N SER A 18 -16.37 -43.35 1.81
CA SER A 18 -16.96 -42.47 0.80
C SER A 18 -16.37 -41.10 1.08
N GLY A 19 -15.23 -40.84 0.45
CA GLY A 19 -14.65 -39.51 0.42
C GLY A 19 -15.72 -38.57 -0.14
N PHE A 20 -16.37 -37.82 0.72
CA PHE A 20 -17.02 -36.61 0.28
C PHE A 20 -15.94 -35.83 -0.42
N ALA A 21 -16.02 -35.67 -1.74
CA ALA A 21 -15.13 -34.83 -2.49
C ALA A 21 -15.18 -33.46 -1.81
N GLN A 22 -14.11 -33.10 -1.13
CA GLN A 22 -14.01 -31.85 -0.37
C GLN A 22 -14.14 -30.75 -1.42
N LYS A 23 -15.13 -29.88 -1.22
CA LYS A 23 -15.41 -28.79 -2.17
C LYS A 23 -14.44 -27.67 -1.92
N GLU A 24 -13.18 -27.87 -2.20
CA GLU A 24 -12.12 -26.86 -2.03
C GLU A 24 -11.30 -26.73 -3.32
N TYR A 25 -10.65 -25.59 -3.50
CA TYR A 25 -9.59 -25.40 -4.47
C TYR A 25 -8.29 -26.00 -3.93
N GLN A 26 -7.55 -26.76 -4.73
CA GLN A 26 -6.27 -27.34 -4.32
C GLN A 26 -5.17 -26.88 -5.29
N PHE A 27 -4.51 -25.81 -4.95
CA PHE A 27 -3.39 -25.28 -5.70
C PHE A 27 -2.07 -25.96 -5.31
N SER A 28 -1.17 -26.09 -6.28
CA SER A 28 0.22 -26.48 -6.06
C SER A 28 1.16 -25.70 -6.97
N VAL A 29 2.26 -25.25 -6.38
CA VAL A 29 3.36 -24.55 -7.04
C VAL A 29 4.68 -25.15 -6.56
N ASP A 30 5.62 -25.35 -7.47
CA ASP A 30 6.96 -25.84 -7.16
C ASP A 30 8.00 -24.76 -7.48
N LEU A 31 8.54 -24.11 -6.44
CA LEU A 31 9.55 -23.06 -6.54
C LEU A 31 10.94 -23.61 -6.88
N THR A 32 11.13 -24.92 -6.86
CA THR A 32 12.42 -25.56 -7.23
C THR A 32 12.55 -25.78 -8.73
N GLN A 33 11.52 -25.50 -9.51
CA GLN A 33 11.42 -25.82 -10.94
C GLN A 33 10.90 -24.63 -11.78
N PRO A 34 11.41 -23.39 -11.59
CA PRO A 34 11.04 -22.31 -12.51
C PRO A 34 11.53 -22.65 -13.93
N GLN A 35 10.78 -22.24 -14.95
CA GLN A 35 11.11 -22.48 -16.36
C GLN A 35 10.98 -21.17 -17.12
N ASP A 36 12.07 -20.71 -17.70
CA ASP A 36 12.10 -19.44 -18.43
C ASP A 36 11.48 -18.29 -17.61
N ASP A 37 11.90 -18.20 -16.35
CA ASP A 37 11.45 -17.19 -15.38
C ASP A 37 9.94 -17.25 -15.05
N LYS A 38 9.35 -18.43 -15.14
CA LYS A 38 7.93 -18.67 -14.89
C LYS A 38 7.72 -19.82 -13.93
N LEU A 39 6.70 -19.69 -13.10
CA LEU A 39 6.22 -20.76 -12.23
C LEU A 39 4.98 -21.43 -12.81
N THR A 40 4.95 -22.76 -12.77
CA THR A 40 3.75 -23.51 -13.14
C THR A 40 2.81 -23.62 -11.94
N VAL A 41 1.61 -23.08 -12.09
CA VAL A 41 0.49 -23.23 -11.16
C VAL A 41 -0.39 -24.37 -11.62
N THR A 42 -0.66 -25.32 -10.74
CA THR A 42 -1.63 -26.40 -10.97
C THR A 42 -2.78 -26.29 -9.97
N LEU A 43 -4.00 -26.42 -10.45
CA LEU A 43 -5.19 -26.44 -9.61
C LEU A 43 -5.97 -27.73 -9.84
N ASP A 44 -6.12 -28.58 -8.82
CA ASP A 44 -7.18 -29.58 -8.77
C ASP A 44 -8.48 -28.88 -8.35
N THR A 45 -9.46 -28.89 -9.26
CA THR A 45 -10.62 -27.98 -9.17
C THR A 45 -11.70 -28.50 -8.24
N PRO A 46 -12.45 -27.62 -7.56
CA PRO A 46 -13.69 -28.02 -6.92
C PRO A 46 -14.69 -28.55 -7.98
N PRO A 47 -15.70 -29.35 -7.59
CA PRO A 47 -16.70 -29.88 -8.52
C PRO A 47 -17.51 -28.75 -9.17
N ILE A 48 -17.42 -28.63 -10.49
CA ILE A 48 -18.21 -27.68 -11.29
C ILE A 48 -19.53 -28.33 -11.75
N ARG A 49 -20.65 -27.66 -11.48
CA ARG A 49 -21.99 -28.17 -11.84
C ARG A 49 -22.51 -27.64 -13.18
N GLN A 50 -21.98 -26.52 -13.64
CA GLN A 50 -22.36 -25.84 -14.88
C GLN A 50 -21.75 -26.51 -16.10
N LYS A 51 -22.38 -26.33 -17.30
CA LYS A 51 -21.84 -26.83 -18.57
C LYS A 51 -20.57 -26.05 -19.00
N THR A 52 -20.50 -24.80 -18.61
CA THR A 52 -19.36 -23.88 -18.83
C THR A 52 -18.99 -23.25 -17.50
N ALA A 53 -17.72 -22.90 -17.32
CA ALA A 53 -17.22 -22.14 -16.18
C ALA A 53 -16.28 -21.06 -16.69
N VAL A 54 -16.22 -19.93 -15.98
CA VAL A 54 -15.23 -18.87 -16.23
C VAL A 54 -14.28 -18.87 -15.04
N TYR A 55 -12.98 -18.92 -15.34
CA TYR A 55 -11.90 -18.79 -14.39
C TYR A 55 -11.29 -17.41 -14.54
N HIS A 56 -11.00 -16.74 -13.42
CA HIS A 56 -10.46 -15.40 -13.37
C HIS A 56 -9.15 -15.35 -12.59
N LEU A 57 -8.23 -14.53 -13.06
CA LEU A 57 -7.20 -13.86 -12.26
C LEU A 57 -7.61 -12.40 -12.09
N PRO A 58 -7.33 -11.74 -10.96
CA PRO A 58 -7.77 -10.38 -10.70
C PRO A 58 -7.34 -9.36 -11.76
N LYS A 59 -8.26 -8.45 -12.07
CA LYS A 59 -7.98 -7.23 -12.82
C LYS A 59 -7.56 -6.10 -11.88
N VAL A 60 -8.24 -6.01 -10.73
CA VAL A 60 -8.00 -5.03 -9.66
C VAL A 60 -8.00 -5.78 -8.34
N VAL A 61 -7.20 -5.34 -7.40
CA VAL A 61 -7.20 -5.83 -6.01
C VAL A 61 -7.41 -4.68 -5.04
N PRO A 62 -8.02 -4.93 -3.87
CA PRO A 62 -8.14 -3.91 -2.82
C PRO A 62 -6.78 -3.29 -2.49
N GLY A 63 -6.77 -2.02 -2.10
CA GLY A 63 -5.56 -1.29 -1.69
C GLY A 63 -4.72 -0.70 -2.83
N THR A 64 -4.79 -1.26 -4.05
CA THR A 64 -3.96 -0.73 -5.17
C THR A 64 -4.57 0.47 -5.87
N TYR A 65 -5.89 0.63 -5.83
CA TYR A 65 -6.64 1.70 -6.53
C TYR A 65 -6.21 1.89 -7.99
N SER A 66 -5.80 0.80 -8.64
CA SER A 66 -5.32 0.78 -10.02
C SER A 66 -5.73 -0.50 -10.76
N ILE A 67 -5.66 -0.47 -12.10
CA ILE A 67 -5.97 -1.62 -12.95
C ILE A 67 -4.67 -2.37 -13.25
N ASN A 68 -4.47 -3.52 -12.58
CA ASN A 68 -3.22 -4.28 -12.62
C ASN A 68 -3.19 -5.38 -13.69
N ASN A 69 -4.35 -5.98 -14.03
CA ASN A 69 -4.49 -7.04 -15.04
C ASN A 69 -3.56 -8.25 -14.85
N TYR A 70 -3.56 -8.88 -13.67
CA TYR A 70 -2.64 -10.02 -13.38
C TYR A 70 -2.76 -11.19 -14.36
N GLY A 71 -3.91 -11.37 -15.00
CA GLY A 71 -4.07 -12.38 -16.05
C GLY A 71 -3.26 -12.15 -17.32
N SER A 72 -2.67 -10.95 -17.50
CA SER A 72 -1.72 -10.68 -18.58
C SER A 72 -0.42 -11.44 -18.39
N TYR A 73 -0.02 -11.73 -17.15
CA TYR A 73 1.18 -12.49 -16.79
C TYR A 73 0.94 -14.00 -16.83
N ALA A 74 -0.31 -14.46 -17.06
CA ALA A 74 -0.63 -15.89 -17.16
C ALA A 74 -0.62 -16.39 -18.61
N SER A 75 0.15 -17.43 -18.85
CA SER A 75 0.35 -18.07 -20.15
C SER A 75 0.07 -19.59 -20.09
N ASN A 76 0.01 -20.23 -21.26
CA ASN A 76 -0.12 -21.69 -21.38
C ASN A 76 -1.30 -22.32 -20.60
N PHE A 77 -2.41 -21.59 -20.49
CA PHE A 77 -3.59 -22.03 -19.74
C PHE A 77 -4.23 -23.27 -20.38
N LYS A 78 -4.34 -24.36 -19.62
CA LYS A 78 -4.87 -25.65 -20.06
C LYS A 78 -5.85 -26.19 -19.03
N ALA A 79 -6.89 -26.87 -19.50
CA ALA A 79 -7.92 -27.51 -18.67
C ALA A 79 -8.05 -28.98 -19.02
N PHE A 80 -8.24 -29.85 -18.03
CA PHE A 80 -8.24 -31.31 -18.19
C PHE A 80 -9.39 -31.95 -17.44
N ASP A 81 -9.92 -33.07 -18.01
CA ASP A 81 -10.84 -33.95 -17.31
C ASP A 81 -10.09 -34.95 -16.41
N LYS A 82 -10.84 -35.75 -15.63
CA LYS A 82 -10.30 -36.79 -14.73
C LYS A 82 -9.45 -37.87 -15.44
N LYS A 83 -9.53 -37.98 -16.78
CA LYS A 83 -8.72 -38.90 -17.58
C LYS A 83 -7.51 -38.20 -18.23
N GLY A 84 -7.23 -36.95 -17.86
CA GLY A 84 -6.15 -36.15 -18.43
C GLY A 84 -6.43 -35.65 -19.86
N ARG A 85 -7.66 -35.75 -20.38
CA ARG A 85 -8.00 -35.26 -21.72
C ARG A 85 -8.25 -33.75 -21.66
N ALA A 86 -7.69 -33.02 -22.63
CA ALA A 86 -7.86 -31.57 -22.71
C ALA A 86 -9.35 -31.19 -22.95
N LEU A 87 -9.77 -30.13 -22.27
CA LEU A 87 -11.04 -29.47 -22.49
C LEU A 87 -10.79 -28.17 -23.28
N ASN A 88 -11.81 -27.71 -24.03
CA ASN A 88 -11.68 -26.43 -24.75
C ASN A 88 -11.71 -25.26 -23.81
N VAL A 89 -10.74 -24.35 -24.01
CA VAL A 89 -10.57 -23.10 -23.26
C VAL A 89 -10.54 -21.95 -24.26
N ASP A 90 -11.38 -20.96 -24.05
CA ASP A 90 -11.43 -19.72 -24.80
C ASP A 90 -10.99 -18.57 -23.89
N LYS A 91 -9.90 -17.83 -24.20
CA LYS A 91 -9.51 -16.62 -23.48
C LYS A 91 -10.50 -15.50 -23.85
N LEU A 92 -11.24 -14.97 -22.87
CA LEU A 92 -12.26 -13.94 -23.09
C LEU A 92 -11.66 -12.53 -23.12
N ASP A 93 -10.74 -12.28 -22.21
CA ASP A 93 -10.04 -11.02 -22.03
C ASP A 93 -8.67 -11.27 -21.36
N LYS A 94 -7.98 -10.20 -20.89
CA LYS A 94 -6.69 -10.33 -20.22
C LYS A 94 -6.75 -11.26 -19.01
N ASN A 95 -7.87 -11.26 -18.26
CA ASN A 95 -7.99 -11.85 -16.93
C ASN A 95 -8.92 -13.08 -16.86
N SER A 96 -9.56 -13.48 -17.98
CA SER A 96 -10.69 -14.41 -17.95
C SER A 96 -10.57 -15.53 -18.99
N TRP A 97 -10.83 -16.78 -18.55
CA TRP A 97 -10.83 -17.99 -19.41
C TRP A 97 -12.13 -18.77 -19.25
N LYS A 98 -12.82 -18.97 -20.37
CA LYS A 98 -14.03 -19.79 -20.44
C LYS A 98 -13.70 -21.22 -20.77
N ILE A 99 -14.13 -22.15 -19.91
CA ILE A 99 -13.90 -23.59 -20.05
C ILE A 99 -15.20 -24.28 -20.44
N SER A 100 -15.20 -24.99 -21.58
CA SER A 100 -16.31 -25.75 -22.07
C SER A 100 -16.35 -27.15 -21.45
N LYS A 101 -17.56 -27.76 -21.35
CA LYS A 101 -17.77 -29.08 -20.71
C LYS A 101 -17.30 -29.12 -19.25
N ALA A 102 -17.43 -28.01 -18.53
CA ALA A 102 -16.89 -27.79 -17.19
C ALA A 102 -17.36 -28.83 -16.13
N LYS A 103 -18.49 -29.51 -16.34
CA LYS A 103 -18.90 -30.65 -15.48
C LYS A 103 -17.86 -31.80 -15.45
N LYS A 104 -16.96 -31.86 -16.44
CA LYS A 104 -15.91 -32.88 -16.53
C LYS A 104 -14.56 -32.35 -16.04
N LEU A 105 -14.46 -31.04 -15.80
CA LEU A 105 -13.23 -30.41 -15.35
C LEU A 105 -12.74 -31.04 -14.04
N SER A 106 -11.46 -31.31 -13.99
CA SER A 106 -10.76 -31.85 -12.83
C SER A 106 -9.48 -31.07 -12.49
N ARG A 107 -8.82 -30.53 -13.52
CA ARG A 107 -7.55 -29.83 -13.34
C ARG A 107 -7.40 -28.68 -14.33
N ILE A 108 -6.81 -27.57 -13.86
CA ILE A 108 -6.22 -26.53 -14.71
C ILE A 108 -4.73 -26.46 -14.43
N SER A 109 -3.97 -26.02 -15.44
CA SER A 109 -2.56 -25.67 -15.31
C SER A 109 -2.26 -24.46 -16.16
N TYR A 110 -1.46 -23.54 -15.65
CA TYR A 110 -0.97 -22.36 -16.36
C TYR A 110 0.41 -21.96 -15.82
N GLN A 111 1.14 -21.15 -16.58
CA GLN A 111 2.40 -20.57 -16.16
C GLN A 111 2.17 -19.10 -15.81
N VAL A 112 2.81 -18.64 -14.74
CA VAL A 112 2.79 -17.24 -14.29
C VAL A 112 4.20 -16.70 -14.40
N ASP A 113 4.33 -15.58 -15.09
CA ASP A 113 5.50 -14.71 -15.16
C ASP A 113 5.47 -13.72 -13.99
N ASP A 114 6.60 -13.14 -13.64
CA ASP A 114 6.57 -12.10 -12.63
C ASP A 114 6.25 -10.71 -13.21
N THR A 115 6.07 -9.73 -12.31
CA THR A 115 5.63 -8.41 -12.72
C THR A 115 6.74 -7.37 -12.74
N TRP A 116 7.89 -7.65 -12.10
CA TRP A 116 8.91 -6.62 -11.90
C TRP A 116 9.95 -6.57 -13.01
N ASP A 117 10.19 -7.66 -13.72
CA ASP A 117 11.22 -7.71 -14.76
C ASP A 117 10.76 -8.30 -16.11
N THR A 118 9.45 -8.38 -16.35
CA THR A 118 8.84 -8.78 -17.63
C THR A 118 8.47 -7.55 -18.49
N PRO A 119 9.43 -6.90 -19.19
CA PRO A 119 9.21 -5.62 -19.86
C PRO A 119 8.31 -5.72 -21.11
N GLU A 120 8.03 -6.94 -21.61
CA GLU A 120 7.13 -7.20 -22.74
C GLU A 120 5.67 -6.96 -22.38
N ILE A 121 5.31 -7.11 -21.10
CA ILE A 121 3.95 -6.91 -20.59
C ILE A 121 3.83 -5.48 -20.09
N LYS A 122 2.94 -4.70 -20.72
CA LYS A 122 2.75 -3.27 -20.44
C LYS A 122 1.52 -3.06 -19.56
N GLU A 123 1.54 -3.59 -18.36
CA GLU A 123 0.53 -3.33 -17.33
C GLU A 123 1.12 -2.41 -16.25
N ASP A 124 0.26 -1.63 -15.62
CA ASP A 124 0.66 -0.71 -14.56
C ASP A 124 0.43 -1.37 -13.19
N VAL A 125 1.33 -2.27 -12.81
CA VAL A 125 1.28 -2.94 -11.51
C VAL A 125 2.04 -2.10 -10.47
N PHE A 126 1.36 -1.75 -9.38
CA PHE A 126 1.99 -1.08 -8.23
C PHE A 126 3.01 -2.04 -7.58
N GLU A 127 4.24 -1.64 -7.39
CA GLU A 127 5.34 -2.52 -7.00
C GLU A 127 5.06 -3.36 -5.75
N PRO A 128 4.50 -2.82 -4.64
CA PRO A 128 4.14 -3.65 -3.48
C PRO A 128 3.07 -4.71 -3.75
N SER A 129 2.31 -4.59 -4.83
CA SER A 129 1.36 -5.60 -5.29
C SER A 129 1.93 -6.53 -6.37
N GLY A 130 3.20 -6.36 -6.70
CA GLY A 130 3.90 -7.12 -7.73
C GLY A 130 4.38 -8.49 -7.25
N THR A 131 5.05 -9.20 -8.16
CA THR A 131 5.56 -10.56 -7.97
C THR A 131 6.98 -10.65 -8.49
N ASP A 132 7.76 -11.62 -7.95
CA ASP A 132 9.18 -11.83 -8.28
C ASP A 132 9.52 -13.32 -8.33
N ILE A 133 10.32 -13.74 -9.31
CA ILE A 133 10.72 -15.14 -9.52
C ILE A 133 12.22 -15.20 -9.79
N GLU A 134 13.04 -15.02 -8.77
CA GLU A 134 14.49 -15.16 -8.88
C GLU A 134 14.95 -16.54 -8.34
N GLN A 135 15.24 -17.46 -9.24
CA GLN A 135 15.67 -18.80 -8.86
C GLN A 135 16.85 -18.76 -7.88
N ASP A 136 16.78 -19.59 -6.82
CA ASP A 136 17.78 -19.73 -5.76
C ASP A 136 18.01 -18.50 -4.86
N ARG A 137 17.29 -17.39 -5.11
CA ARG A 137 17.45 -16.12 -4.39
C ARG A 137 16.19 -15.72 -3.64
N ILE A 138 15.08 -15.50 -4.35
CA ILE A 138 13.81 -15.05 -3.76
C ILE A 138 12.63 -15.37 -4.67
N PHE A 139 11.46 -15.57 -4.06
CA PHE A 139 10.17 -15.60 -4.73
C PHE A 139 9.19 -14.73 -3.96
N VAL A 140 8.55 -13.79 -4.63
CA VAL A 140 7.44 -13.00 -4.11
C VAL A 140 6.16 -13.44 -4.80
N LEU A 141 5.29 -14.07 -4.03
CA LEU A 141 4.00 -14.58 -4.49
C LEU A 141 2.89 -13.75 -3.84
N ASN A 142 2.60 -12.58 -4.40
CA ASN A 142 1.32 -11.95 -4.09
C ASN A 142 0.21 -12.88 -4.60
N SER A 143 -0.58 -13.42 -3.68
CA SER A 143 -1.48 -14.56 -3.96
C SER A 143 -2.46 -14.28 -5.11
N PHE A 144 -2.93 -13.06 -5.26
CA PHE A 144 -3.81 -12.63 -6.34
C PHE A 144 -3.14 -12.62 -7.73
N GLY A 145 -1.82 -12.54 -7.80
CA GLY A 145 -1.05 -12.67 -9.06
C GLY A 145 -0.90 -14.11 -9.53
N PHE A 146 -0.98 -15.09 -8.61
CA PHE A 146 -0.75 -16.51 -8.89
C PHE A 146 -2.01 -17.35 -8.87
N PHE A 147 -2.97 -17.07 -7.98
CA PHE A 147 -4.13 -17.91 -7.73
C PHE A 147 -5.41 -17.19 -8.12
N GLY A 148 -6.22 -17.86 -8.90
CA GLY A 148 -7.51 -17.33 -9.34
C GLY A 148 -8.69 -18.12 -8.80
N TYR A 149 -9.87 -17.81 -9.32
CA TYR A 149 -11.12 -18.37 -8.87
C TYR A 149 -12.10 -18.63 -10.04
N PHE A 150 -13.09 -19.49 -9.82
CA PHE A 150 -14.23 -19.63 -10.71
C PHE A 150 -15.34 -18.68 -10.31
N GLN A 151 -15.89 -17.96 -11.27
CA GLN A 151 -17.03 -17.07 -11.07
C GLN A 151 -18.17 -17.76 -10.32
N GLY A 152 -18.58 -17.19 -9.19
CA GLY A 152 -19.63 -17.70 -8.30
C GLY A 152 -19.21 -18.84 -7.38
N LEU A 153 -17.90 -19.13 -7.25
CA LEU A 153 -17.34 -20.12 -6.33
C LEU A 153 -16.23 -19.52 -5.44
N GLU A 154 -16.16 -18.21 -5.31
CA GLU A 154 -15.15 -17.47 -4.55
C GLU A 154 -15.17 -17.82 -3.06
N LYS A 155 -16.35 -18.13 -2.53
CA LYS A 155 -16.59 -18.44 -1.09
C LYS A 155 -16.32 -19.91 -0.72
N LEU A 156 -15.65 -20.68 -1.57
CA LEU A 156 -15.18 -22.03 -1.23
C LEU A 156 -13.81 -21.95 -0.56
N PRO A 157 -13.43 -22.94 0.27
CA PRO A 157 -12.07 -23.02 0.83
C PRO A 157 -10.98 -23.21 -0.22
N TYR A 158 -9.81 -22.68 0.07
CA TYR A 158 -8.60 -22.79 -0.75
C TYR A 158 -7.49 -23.48 0.04
N ARG A 159 -6.86 -24.46 -0.58
CA ARG A 159 -5.64 -25.11 -0.11
C ARG A 159 -4.52 -24.80 -1.10
N VAL A 160 -3.43 -24.23 -0.61
CA VAL A 160 -2.24 -23.92 -1.40
C VAL A 160 -1.06 -24.72 -0.86
N SER A 161 -0.43 -25.51 -1.73
CA SER A 161 0.76 -26.31 -1.43
C SER A 161 1.94 -25.75 -2.20
N ILE A 162 2.97 -25.30 -1.49
CA ILE A 162 4.19 -24.73 -2.06
C ILE A 162 5.35 -25.70 -1.79
N THR A 163 6.01 -26.19 -2.84
CA THR A 163 7.30 -26.85 -2.72
C THR A 163 8.39 -25.80 -2.82
N LYS A 164 9.24 -25.70 -1.79
CA LYS A 164 10.25 -24.63 -1.68
C LYS A 164 11.68 -25.19 -1.76
N PRO A 165 12.66 -24.37 -2.19
CA PRO A 165 14.08 -24.73 -2.12
C PRO A 165 14.50 -25.03 -0.68
N GLN A 166 15.50 -25.90 -0.52
CA GLN A 166 16.04 -26.24 0.79
C GLN A 166 16.66 -25.00 1.46
N GLY A 167 16.31 -24.77 2.71
CA GLY A 167 16.78 -23.63 3.50
C GLY A 167 15.98 -22.35 3.28
N PHE A 168 14.93 -22.36 2.42
CA PHE A 168 14.02 -21.23 2.28
C PHE A 168 12.92 -21.26 3.35
N TYR A 169 12.51 -20.07 3.75
CA TYR A 169 11.41 -19.81 4.67
C TYR A 169 10.32 -19.02 3.94
N GLY A 170 9.07 -19.41 4.14
CA GLY A 170 7.91 -18.67 3.61
C GLY A 170 7.40 -17.67 4.63
N SER A 171 7.70 -16.39 4.41
CA SER A 171 7.19 -15.28 5.22
C SER A 171 5.79 -14.91 4.77
N THR A 172 4.82 -15.03 5.66
CA THR A 172 3.40 -14.76 5.38
C THR A 172 2.61 -14.64 6.69
N SER A 173 1.43 -14.06 6.63
CA SER A 173 0.47 -14.08 7.73
C SER A 173 -0.27 -15.42 7.87
N LEU A 174 -0.23 -16.29 6.86
CA LEU A 174 -0.91 -17.58 6.89
C LEU A 174 -0.24 -18.57 7.85
N VAL A 175 -1.04 -19.49 8.38
CA VAL A 175 -0.53 -20.57 9.24
C VAL A 175 -0.20 -21.78 8.39
N ASN A 176 1.07 -22.20 8.41
CA ASN A 176 1.47 -23.44 7.74
C ASN A 176 0.85 -24.65 8.44
N GLN A 177 0.01 -25.41 7.71
CA GLN A 177 -0.65 -26.62 8.20
C GLN A 177 0.24 -27.86 8.14
N ASN A 178 1.38 -27.79 7.44
CA ASN A 178 2.34 -28.89 7.42
C ASN A 178 3.11 -28.94 8.73
N LYS A 179 3.00 -30.06 9.44
CA LYS A 179 3.71 -30.28 10.72
C LYS A 179 5.20 -30.59 10.54
N ASP A 180 5.60 -31.02 9.36
CA ASP A 180 7.00 -31.20 9.01
C ASP A 180 7.61 -29.87 8.56
N THR A 181 7.99 -29.05 9.51
CA THR A 181 8.59 -27.73 9.27
C THR A 181 10.03 -27.81 8.73
N ALA A 182 10.68 -28.96 8.86
CA ALA A 182 12.01 -29.22 8.29
C ALA A 182 11.94 -29.68 6.82
N GLY A 183 10.76 -30.08 6.37
CA GLY A 183 10.51 -30.47 4.98
C GLY A 183 10.50 -29.28 4.01
N ASN A 184 10.53 -29.60 2.73
CA ASN A 184 10.54 -28.63 1.65
C ASN A 184 9.13 -28.25 1.16
N LYS A 185 8.08 -28.51 1.96
CA LYS A 185 6.70 -28.26 1.55
C LYS A 185 5.92 -27.49 2.61
N ASP A 186 5.34 -26.37 2.20
CA ASP A 186 4.39 -25.62 3.02
C ASP A 186 2.95 -25.83 2.50
N VAL A 187 1.98 -25.82 3.41
CA VAL A 187 0.56 -26.00 3.09
C VAL A 187 -0.24 -24.94 3.84
N PHE A 188 -0.96 -24.10 3.11
CA PHE A 188 -1.82 -23.07 3.66
C PHE A 188 -3.28 -23.35 3.32
N VAL A 189 -4.20 -22.98 4.20
CA VAL A 189 -5.64 -23.13 3.99
C VAL A 189 -6.32 -21.82 4.37
N THR A 190 -7.20 -21.35 3.49
CA THR A 190 -8.05 -20.17 3.71
C THR A 190 -9.50 -20.53 3.47
N ASP A 191 -10.41 -19.77 4.08
CA ASP A 191 -11.85 -20.06 4.04
C ASP A 191 -12.50 -19.69 2.71
N ASP A 192 -11.93 -18.68 2.01
CA ASP A 192 -12.43 -18.17 0.75
C ASP A 192 -11.31 -17.54 -0.10
N TYR A 193 -11.67 -17.03 -1.29
CA TYR A 193 -10.74 -16.36 -2.19
C TYR A 193 -10.21 -15.04 -1.61
N HIS A 194 -11.07 -14.27 -0.93
CA HIS A 194 -10.67 -13.00 -0.37
C HIS A 194 -9.53 -13.18 0.65
N ALA A 195 -9.68 -14.16 1.56
CA ALA A 195 -8.63 -14.48 2.54
C ALA A 195 -7.35 -15.04 1.91
N LEU A 196 -7.41 -15.67 0.72
CA LEU A 196 -6.21 -16.09 -0.01
C LEU A 196 -5.55 -14.91 -0.72
N ALA A 197 -6.33 -14.13 -1.45
CA ALA A 197 -5.83 -12.96 -2.19
C ALA A 197 -5.16 -11.95 -1.26
N ASP A 198 -5.67 -11.81 -0.04
CA ASP A 198 -5.18 -10.92 1.01
C ASP A 198 -3.93 -11.45 1.77
N ALA A 199 -3.21 -12.42 1.22
CA ALA A 199 -2.08 -13.05 1.88
C ALA A 199 -0.86 -13.15 0.95
N PRO A 200 0.07 -12.20 0.99
CA PRO A 200 1.35 -12.30 0.29
C PRO A 200 2.23 -13.37 0.93
N LEU A 201 3.09 -13.97 0.09
CA LEU A 201 4.12 -14.91 0.52
C LEU A 201 5.47 -14.49 -0.06
N MET A 202 6.49 -14.41 0.78
CA MET A 202 7.87 -14.17 0.34
C MET A 202 8.73 -15.36 0.76
N TYR A 203 9.40 -16.00 -0.21
CA TYR A 203 10.27 -17.15 0.00
C TYR A 203 11.72 -16.79 -0.28
N ASN A 204 12.56 -16.80 0.74
CA ASN A 204 13.98 -16.54 0.65
C ASN A 204 14.72 -17.27 1.77
N ARG A 205 16.06 -17.15 1.83
CA ARG A 205 16.82 -17.53 3.03
C ARG A 205 16.39 -16.61 4.17
N PRO A 206 15.99 -17.16 5.35
CA PRO A 206 15.32 -16.37 6.37
C PRO A 206 16.26 -15.33 6.99
N ASP A 207 15.81 -14.08 6.99
CA ASP A 207 16.19 -13.04 7.95
C ASP A 207 14.90 -12.55 8.59
N THR A 208 14.60 -13.06 9.79
CA THR A 208 13.29 -12.88 10.45
C THR A 208 13.45 -12.61 11.94
N VAL A 209 12.58 -11.76 12.47
CA VAL A 209 12.44 -11.48 13.90
C VAL A 209 10.99 -11.57 14.30
N TRP A 210 10.73 -12.20 15.45
CA TRP A 210 9.41 -12.20 16.08
C TRP A 210 9.37 -11.19 17.23
N LEU A 211 8.38 -10.29 17.21
CA LEU A 211 8.09 -9.35 18.27
C LEU A 211 6.79 -9.73 18.97
N LYS A 212 6.70 -9.39 20.26
CA LYS A 212 5.43 -9.42 20.99
C LYS A 212 4.98 -7.99 21.22
N VAL A 213 3.76 -7.65 20.76
CA VAL A 213 3.13 -6.34 20.97
C VAL A 213 1.73 -6.57 21.55
N GLY A 214 1.57 -6.36 22.85
CA GLY A 214 0.33 -6.71 23.56
C GLY A 214 -0.04 -8.18 23.40
N ASN A 215 -1.22 -8.44 22.84
CA ASN A 215 -1.73 -9.79 22.55
C ASN A 215 -1.18 -10.37 21.23
N ALA A 216 -0.63 -9.57 20.32
CA ALA A 216 -0.27 -10.01 18.99
C ALA A 216 1.19 -10.49 18.88
N ASP A 217 1.41 -11.56 18.09
CA ASP A 217 2.72 -12.02 17.63
C ASP A 217 3.01 -11.39 16.25
N ILE A 218 4.10 -10.66 16.16
CA ILE A 218 4.46 -9.87 14.98
C ILE A 218 5.71 -10.48 14.33
N LEU A 219 5.58 -10.99 13.12
CA LEU A 219 6.70 -11.37 12.27
C LEU A 219 7.23 -10.12 11.56
N VAL A 220 8.52 -9.88 11.61
CA VAL A 220 9.23 -8.99 10.69
C VAL A 220 10.16 -9.83 9.86
N SER A 221 10.08 -9.74 8.54
CA SER A 221 10.91 -10.49 7.59
C SER A 221 11.44 -9.55 6.53
N VAL A 222 12.74 -9.55 6.31
CA VAL A 222 13.41 -8.68 5.36
C VAL A 222 14.16 -9.51 4.33
N PHE A 223 14.08 -9.10 3.08
CA PHE A 223 15.01 -9.46 2.03
C PHE A 223 15.79 -8.21 1.64
N SER A 224 17.12 -8.24 1.78
CA SER A 224 18.03 -7.17 1.37
C SER A 224 19.11 -7.81 0.48
N PRO A 225 19.06 -7.59 -0.84
CA PRO A 225 19.88 -8.32 -1.82
C PRO A 225 21.38 -8.18 -1.58
N ASN A 226 21.84 -7.04 -1.07
CA ASN A 226 23.25 -6.80 -0.74
C ASN A 226 23.54 -6.88 0.77
N ASN A 227 22.59 -7.40 1.57
CA ASN A 227 22.68 -7.51 3.03
C ASN A 227 22.96 -6.14 3.72
N LYS A 228 22.46 -5.05 3.13
CA LYS A 228 22.65 -3.71 3.68
C LYS A 228 21.81 -3.50 4.93
N PHE A 229 20.61 -4.04 4.96
CA PHE A 229 19.65 -3.88 6.06
C PHE A 229 19.33 -5.22 6.69
N ALA A 230 19.40 -5.29 8.02
CA ALA A 230 19.08 -6.48 8.78
C ALA A 230 17.71 -6.36 9.45
N THR A 231 16.96 -7.46 9.48
CA THR A 231 15.61 -7.49 10.08
C THR A 231 15.57 -7.00 11.52
N LYS A 232 16.60 -7.30 12.33
CA LYS A 232 16.66 -6.86 13.74
C LYS A 232 16.62 -5.35 13.91
N ASP A 233 17.21 -4.59 12.97
CA ASP A 233 17.33 -3.14 13.05
C ASP A 233 15.98 -2.51 12.64
N LEU A 234 15.37 -2.99 11.56
CA LEU A 234 14.02 -2.55 11.16
C LEU A 234 12.96 -2.91 12.20
N ALA A 235 13.05 -4.09 12.80
CA ALA A 235 12.15 -4.51 13.88
C ALA A 235 12.28 -3.59 15.11
N ALA A 236 13.50 -3.13 15.42
CA ALA A 236 13.73 -2.17 16.50
C ALA A 236 13.14 -0.79 16.19
N ASP A 237 13.20 -0.36 14.93
CA ASP A 237 12.60 0.89 14.47
C ASP A 237 11.07 0.87 14.48
N ILE A 238 10.45 -0.23 14.06
CA ILE A 238 8.99 -0.37 13.97
C ILE A 238 8.33 -0.53 15.35
N LYS A 239 8.96 -1.27 16.28
CA LYS A 239 8.36 -1.67 17.54
C LYS A 239 7.78 -0.52 18.38
N PRO A 240 8.47 0.61 18.59
CA PRO A 240 7.92 1.74 19.37
C PRO A 240 6.61 2.27 18.78
N THR A 241 6.50 2.34 17.46
CA THR A 241 5.30 2.77 16.75
C THR A 241 4.14 1.82 16.99
N LEU A 242 4.36 0.50 16.92
CA LEU A 242 3.33 -0.51 17.19
C LEU A 242 2.84 -0.47 18.65
N GLU A 243 3.74 -0.24 19.61
CA GLU A 243 3.34 -0.07 21.01
C GLU A 243 2.49 1.20 21.19
N ALA A 244 2.85 2.30 20.53
CA ALA A 244 2.06 3.53 20.54
C ALA A 244 0.66 3.32 19.95
N GLN A 245 0.55 2.58 18.84
CA GLN A 245 -0.73 2.27 18.20
C GLN A 245 -1.59 1.34 19.06
N LYS A 246 -0.99 0.32 19.68
CA LYS A 246 -1.68 -0.52 20.67
C LYS A 246 -2.27 0.34 21.81
N ASP A 247 -1.49 1.26 22.37
CA ASP A 247 -1.94 2.12 23.46
C ASP A 247 -3.01 3.12 22.98
N TYR A 248 -2.87 3.64 21.76
CA TYR A 248 -3.88 4.47 21.10
C TYR A 248 -5.23 3.74 20.97
N LEU A 249 -5.21 2.44 20.69
CA LEU A 249 -6.39 1.58 20.59
C LEU A 249 -6.93 1.11 21.95
N GLY A 250 -6.34 1.51 23.07
CA GLY A 250 -6.79 1.17 24.41
C GLY A 250 -6.10 -0.05 25.02
N GLY A 251 -4.91 -0.39 24.54
CA GLY A 251 -4.03 -1.42 25.11
C GLY A 251 -4.19 -2.83 24.55
N THR A 252 -5.18 -3.06 23.67
CA THR A 252 -5.41 -4.37 23.03
C THR A 252 -5.56 -4.20 21.52
N LEU A 253 -4.88 -5.03 20.76
CA LEU A 253 -4.99 -5.07 19.30
C LEU A 253 -6.16 -5.98 18.86
N PRO A 254 -6.89 -5.66 17.79
CA PRO A 254 -7.97 -6.49 17.26
C PRO A 254 -7.48 -7.72 16.47
N ILE A 255 -6.19 -8.03 16.55
CA ILE A 255 -5.51 -9.14 15.87
C ILE A 255 -4.63 -9.91 16.86
N ASP A 256 -4.37 -11.19 16.57
CA ASP A 256 -3.48 -12.04 17.37
C ASP A 256 -2.10 -12.22 16.71
N LYS A 257 -1.98 -11.90 15.43
CA LYS A 257 -0.74 -12.01 14.65
C LYS A 257 -0.71 -10.99 13.52
N TYR A 258 0.51 -10.62 13.09
CA TYR A 258 0.74 -9.78 11.92
C TYR A 258 2.10 -10.10 11.29
N ALA A 259 2.28 -9.80 10.00
CA ALA A 259 3.55 -9.98 9.32
C ALA A 259 3.94 -8.72 8.52
N PHE A 260 5.08 -8.12 8.88
CA PHE A 260 5.75 -7.13 8.05
C PHE A 260 6.70 -7.87 7.10
N ILE A 261 6.39 -7.84 5.80
CA ILE A 261 7.14 -8.55 4.76
C ILE A 261 7.82 -7.49 3.89
N ILE A 262 9.15 -7.34 4.02
CA ILE A 262 9.88 -6.21 3.50
C ILE A 262 10.87 -6.69 2.43
N TYR A 263 10.65 -6.26 1.19
CA TYR A 263 11.54 -6.45 0.07
C TYR A 263 12.32 -5.15 -0.19
N MET A 264 13.65 -5.22 -0.06
CA MET A 264 14.53 -4.12 -0.43
C MET A 264 15.00 -4.33 -1.88
N SER A 265 14.74 -3.35 -2.74
CA SER A 265 15.12 -3.43 -4.15
C SER A 265 16.44 -2.72 -4.41
N ASP A 266 17.37 -3.37 -5.10
CA ASP A 266 18.64 -2.79 -5.55
C ASP A 266 18.56 -2.14 -6.94
N ARG A 267 17.37 -2.07 -7.54
CA ARG A 267 17.13 -1.39 -8.81
C ARG A 267 17.46 0.10 -8.71
N GLN A 268 18.20 0.60 -9.69
CA GLN A 268 18.62 2.02 -9.74
C GLN A 268 17.58 2.93 -10.39
N ASP A 269 16.64 2.37 -11.14
CA ASP A 269 15.59 3.08 -11.88
C ASP A 269 14.26 3.11 -11.12
N LEU A 270 14.27 2.81 -9.81
CA LEU A 270 13.09 2.73 -8.99
C LEU A 270 12.45 4.10 -8.81
N THR A 271 11.26 4.28 -9.36
CA THR A 271 10.49 5.53 -9.30
C THR A 271 9.28 5.43 -8.39
N ARG A 272 8.82 4.19 -8.11
CA ARG A 272 7.69 3.93 -7.23
C ARG A 272 8.11 2.92 -6.17
N TYR A 273 7.77 3.21 -4.95
CA TYR A 273 7.98 2.34 -3.79
C TYR A 273 6.92 2.64 -2.75
N GLY A 274 6.74 1.76 -1.79
CA GLY A 274 5.74 1.92 -0.74
C GLY A 274 5.41 0.60 -0.07
N ALA A 275 4.16 0.48 0.36
CA ALA A 275 3.63 -0.74 0.93
C ALA A 275 2.20 -1.00 0.46
N LEU A 276 1.70 -2.20 0.73
CA LEU A 276 0.32 -2.61 0.51
C LEU A 276 -0.18 -3.32 1.76
N GLU A 277 -1.30 -2.85 2.24
CA GLU A 277 -1.99 -3.38 3.41
C GLU A 277 -2.67 -4.72 3.13
N HIS A 278 -2.73 -5.55 4.17
CA HIS A 278 -3.48 -6.80 4.24
C HIS A 278 -4.02 -7.01 5.66
N ALA A 279 -5.07 -7.79 5.83
CA ALA A 279 -5.77 -7.98 7.11
C ALA A 279 -4.85 -8.44 8.27
N GLN A 280 -3.80 -9.17 7.97
CA GLN A 280 -2.84 -9.66 8.96
C GLN A 280 -1.37 -9.53 8.50
N SER A 281 -1.10 -8.71 7.50
CA SER A 281 0.25 -8.42 7.03
C SER A 281 0.28 -7.10 6.25
N SER A 282 1.49 -6.64 5.96
CA SER A 282 1.74 -5.62 4.94
C SER A 282 2.99 -6.02 4.14
N PHE A 283 2.95 -5.74 2.84
CA PHE A 283 4.05 -6.03 1.96
C PHE A 283 4.72 -4.72 1.52
N TYR A 284 6.04 -4.64 1.71
CA TYR A 284 6.83 -3.44 1.42
C TYR A 284 7.77 -3.69 0.25
N TYR A 285 7.82 -2.74 -0.66
CA TYR A 285 8.82 -2.67 -1.72
C TYR A 285 9.55 -1.34 -1.59
N LEU A 286 10.79 -1.38 -1.07
CA LEU A 286 11.55 -0.18 -0.70
C LEU A 286 12.93 -0.16 -1.37
N PRO A 287 13.50 1.03 -1.66
CA PRO A 287 14.85 1.13 -2.24
C PRO A 287 15.93 0.69 -1.25
N GLU A 288 16.82 -0.23 -1.64
CA GLU A 288 18.01 -0.55 -0.86
C GLU A 288 19.06 0.59 -0.92
N SER A 289 18.90 1.54 -1.85
CA SER A 289 19.73 2.75 -1.94
C SER A 289 19.54 3.72 -0.78
N PHE A 290 18.45 3.66 -0.01
CA PHE A 290 18.22 4.51 1.16
C PHE A 290 19.41 4.50 2.11
N SER A 291 19.70 5.64 2.74
CA SER A 291 20.57 5.67 3.93
C SER A 291 19.84 5.01 5.12
N GLU A 292 20.58 4.63 6.17
CA GLU A 292 19.97 4.11 7.40
C GLU A 292 18.97 5.09 8.01
N GLU A 293 19.29 6.38 8.01
CA GLU A 293 18.41 7.45 8.53
C GLU A 293 17.13 7.59 7.69
N GLN A 294 17.24 7.58 6.35
CA GLN A 294 16.10 7.64 5.45
C GLN A 294 15.18 6.42 5.64
N LEU A 295 15.76 5.21 5.68
CA LEU A 295 14.97 3.99 5.88
C LEU A 295 14.31 3.99 7.26
N SER A 296 15.04 4.31 8.33
CA SER A 296 14.49 4.36 9.69
C SER A 296 13.33 5.35 9.83
N LYS A 297 13.40 6.50 9.14
CA LYS A 297 12.29 7.45 9.11
C LYS A 297 11.12 6.90 8.31
N SER A 298 11.36 6.48 7.07
CA SER A 298 10.31 6.02 6.15
C SER A 298 9.59 4.79 6.69
N ILE A 299 10.33 3.79 7.23
CA ILE A 299 9.70 2.54 7.69
C ILE A 299 8.79 2.77 8.91
N LYS A 300 9.11 3.73 9.79
CA LYS A 300 8.26 4.07 10.94
C LYS A 300 6.93 4.66 10.48
N ASP A 301 6.97 5.58 9.53
CA ASP A 301 5.78 6.27 9.03
C ASP A 301 4.91 5.32 8.19
N ILE A 302 5.52 4.57 7.24
CA ILE A 302 4.80 3.61 6.39
C ILE A 302 4.24 2.47 7.27
N ALA A 303 5.04 1.88 8.17
CA ALA A 303 4.55 0.81 9.05
C ALA A 303 3.42 1.29 9.98
N ALA A 304 3.45 2.55 10.42
CA ALA A 304 2.37 3.14 11.20
C ALA A 304 1.07 3.22 10.40
N HIS A 305 1.15 3.60 9.13
CA HIS A 305 0.02 3.68 8.22
C HIS A 305 -0.55 2.28 7.96
N GLU A 306 0.28 1.37 7.43
CA GLU A 306 -0.13 0.01 7.05
C GLU A 306 -0.73 -0.79 8.23
N PHE A 307 -0.17 -0.64 9.42
CA PHE A 307 -0.66 -1.36 10.58
C PHE A 307 -2.04 -0.87 11.04
N PHE A 308 -2.39 0.40 10.86
CA PHE A 308 -3.73 0.89 11.20
C PHE A 308 -4.83 0.37 10.28
N HIS A 309 -4.48 -0.15 9.10
CA HIS A 309 -5.45 -0.81 8.23
C HIS A 309 -6.09 -2.06 8.86
N ILE A 310 -5.56 -2.60 9.96
CA ILE A 310 -6.27 -3.60 10.79
C ILE A 310 -7.64 -3.12 11.28
N LEU A 311 -7.91 -1.80 11.26
CA LEU A 311 -9.20 -1.21 11.59
C LEU A 311 -10.02 -0.97 10.32
N THR A 312 -9.52 -0.17 9.38
CA THR A 312 -10.17 0.24 8.12
C THR A 312 -9.22 0.14 6.95
N PRO A 313 -9.61 -0.47 5.84
CA PRO A 313 -10.88 -1.13 5.54
C PRO A 313 -10.93 -2.61 5.96
N LEU A 314 -9.90 -3.16 6.60
CA LEU A 314 -9.75 -4.62 6.76
C LEU A 314 -10.62 -5.21 7.89
N SER A 315 -11.18 -4.36 8.75
CA SER A 315 -12.20 -4.74 9.72
C SER A 315 -13.50 -3.99 9.46
N ILE A 316 -13.47 -2.66 9.53
CA ILE A 316 -14.65 -1.80 9.30
C ILE A 316 -14.64 -1.36 7.84
N HIS A 317 -15.54 -1.90 7.02
CA HIS A 317 -15.58 -1.68 5.57
C HIS A 317 -17.01 -1.67 5.03
N SER A 318 -17.16 -1.12 3.83
CA SER A 318 -18.40 -1.16 3.07
C SER A 318 -18.64 -2.53 2.40
N GLU A 319 -19.87 -2.74 1.93
CA GLU A 319 -20.22 -3.94 1.16
C GLU A 319 -19.36 -4.06 -0.10
N GLU A 320 -18.99 -2.94 -0.72
CA GLU A 320 -18.13 -2.88 -1.91
C GLU A 320 -16.73 -3.47 -1.67
N ILE A 321 -16.20 -3.34 -0.45
CA ILE A 321 -14.91 -3.93 -0.07
C ILE A 321 -15.10 -5.35 0.46
N GLY A 322 -16.13 -5.60 1.28
CA GLY A 322 -16.38 -6.92 1.88
C GLY A 322 -16.77 -8.01 0.89
N ASP A 323 -17.43 -7.66 -0.21
CA ASP A 323 -17.78 -8.54 -1.33
C ASP A 323 -17.11 -8.04 -2.63
N PHE A 324 -15.81 -7.78 -2.59
CA PHE A 324 -15.07 -7.16 -3.67
C PHE A 324 -15.12 -7.98 -4.98
N ASP A 325 -15.50 -7.31 -6.09
CA ASP A 325 -15.45 -7.90 -7.43
C ASP A 325 -14.09 -7.61 -8.08
N TYR A 326 -13.22 -8.60 -8.12
CA TYR A 326 -11.85 -8.48 -8.66
C TYR A 326 -11.78 -8.21 -10.18
N ILE A 327 -12.91 -8.29 -10.90
CA ILE A 327 -12.98 -8.05 -12.36
C ILE A 327 -13.66 -6.70 -12.68
N ASN A 328 -14.78 -6.40 -11.99
CA ASN A 328 -15.54 -5.17 -12.19
C ASN A 328 -15.85 -4.51 -10.84
N PRO A 329 -14.83 -4.03 -10.11
CA PRO A 329 -15.05 -3.49 -8.78
C PRO A 329 -15.91 -2.22 -8.84
N LYS A 330 -16.76 -2.08 -7.83
CA LYS A 330 -17.40 -0.82 -7.49
C LYS A 330 -16.61 -0.22 -6.33
N MET A 331 -16.07 0.97 -6.53
CA MET A 331 -15.28 1.63 -5.49
C MET A 331 -16.18 2.29 -4.45
N SER A 332 -15.78 2.17 -3.18
CA SER A 332 -16.45 2.86 -2.08
C SER A 332 -16.21 4.36 -2.13
N ARG A 333 -17.18 5.14 -1.62
CA ARG A 333 -17.08 6.60 -1.48
C ARG A 333 -16.26 7.05 -0.25
N HIS A 334 -15.64 6.12 0.48
CA HIS A 334 -15.11 6.37 1.82
C HIS A 334 -13.57 6.25 1.92
N LEU A 335 -12.80 6.64 0.87
CA LEU A 335 -11.34 6.72 0.97
C LEU A 335 -10.87 7.69 2.07
N TRP A 336 -11.68 8.69 2.44
CA TRP A 336 -11.40 9.55 3.58
C TRP A 336 -11.29 8.75 4.92
N LEU A 337 -12.03 7.63 5.03
CA LEU A 337 -12.01 6.73 6.18
C LEU A 337 -10.87 5.71 6.05
N TYR A 338 -10.73 5.09 4.86
CA TYR A 338 -9.80 3.99 4.65
C TYR A 338 -8.35 4.44 4.64
N GLU A 339 -8.06 5.52 3.90
CA GLU A 339 -6.72 6.07 3.77
C GLU A 339 -6.52 7.32 4.64
N GLY A 340 -7.46 8.27 4.53
CA GLY A 340 -7.32 9.57 5.19
C GLY A 340 -7.31 9.48 6.70
N LEU A 341 -8.29 8.78 7.29
CA LEU A 341 -8.34 8.62 8.75
C LEU A 341 -7.23 7.70 9.26
N THR A 342 -6.82 6.70 8.49
CA THR A 342 -5.68 5.83 8.78
C THR A 342 -4.39 6.64 8.85
N GLU A 343 -4.11 7.48 7.86
CA GLU A 343 -2.95 8.38 7.82
C GLU A 343 -2.95 9.38 8.98
N TYR A 344 -4.10 10.00 9.26
CA TYR A 344 -4.25 10.84 10.44
C TYR A 344 -3.93 10.10 11.73
N ALA A 345 -4.54 8.92 11.93
CA ALA A 345 -4.39 8.13 13.15
C ALA A 345 -2.95 7.64 13.34
N ALA A 346 -2.25 7.28 12.25
CA ALA A 346 -0.84 6.87 12.26
C ALA A 346 0.06 7.96 12.85
N HIS A 347 -0.11 9.20 12.41
CA HIS A 347 0.67 10.34 12.94
C HIS A 347 0.18 10.79 14.32
N HIS A 348 -1.13 10.77 14.55
CA HIS A 348 -1.71 11.20 15.84
C HIS A 348 -1.32 10.25 16.99
N ALA A 349 -1.24 8.94 16.73
CA ALA A 349 -0.75 7.99 17.72
C ALA A 349 0.71 8.25 18.11
N GLN A 350 1.56 8.61 17.15
CA GLN A 350 2.95 8.99 17.42
C GLN A 350 3.05 10.26 18.26
N LEU A 351 2.20 11.29 17.97
CA LEU A 351 2.10 12.50 18.79
C LEU A 351 1.65 12.17 20.21
N GLN A 352 0.58 11.38 20.37
CA GLN A 352 0.06 11.02 21.69
C GLN A 352 1.04 10.20 22.54
N ALA A 353 1.90 9.41 21.90
CA ALA A 353 2.96 8.64 22.56
C ALA A 353 4.25 9.43 22.80
N GLY A 354 4.37 10.67 22.29
CA GLY A 354 5.59 11.48 22.39
C GLY A 354 6.74 10.99 21.52
N ILE A 355 6.47 10.15 20.50
CA ILE A 355 7.45 9.73 19.48
C ILE A 355 7.83 10.93 18.60
N ILE A 356 6.84 11.76 18.29
CA ILE A 356 7.04 13.07 17.66
C ILE A 356 6.49 14.16 18.57
N ASP A 357 7.11 15.34 18.54
CA ASP A 357 6.63 16.50 19.27
C ASP A 357 5.58 17.30 18.49
N LEU A 358 4.96 18.28 19.15
CA LEU A 358 3.94 19.13 18.52
C LEU A 358 4.49 19.93 17.33
N PRO A 359 5.66 20.59 17.39
CA PRO A 359 6.24 21.26 16.21
C PRO A 359 6.36 20.32 15.01
N THR A 360 6.97 19.16 15.17
CA THR A 360 7.13 18.16 14.09
C THR A 360 5.78 17.71 13.52
N TYR A 361 4.78 17.51 14.39
CA TYR A 361 3.43 17.17 13.94
C TYR A 361 2.80 18.31 13.12
N LEU A 362 2.92 19.56 13.59
CA LEU A 362 2.37 20.73 12.88
C LEU A 362 3.07 20.96 11.54
N ASP A 363 4.38 20.74 11.45
CA ASP A 363 5.13 20.80 10.19
C ASP A 363 4.55 19.81 9.16
N ARG A 364 4.28 18.56 9.57
CA ARG A 364 3.61 17.57 8.70
C ARG A 364 2.22 18.03 8.25
N GLN A 365 1.45 18.70 9.13
CA GLN A 365 0.12 19.20 8.74
C GLN A 365 0.23 20.38 7.76
N MET A 366 1.22 21.25 7.92
CA MET A 366 1.48 22.35 6.98
C MET A 366 1.86 21.82 5.59
N ASP A 367 2.71 20.78 5.51
CA ASP A 367 3.03 20.09 4.25
C ASP A 367 1.78 19.50 3.59
N LYS A 368 0.91 18.83 4.37
CA LYS A 368 -0.34 18.25 3.85
C LYS A 368 -1.30 19.33 3.31
N ILE A 369 -1.43 20.45 4.02
CA ILE A 369 -2.24 21.59 3.58
C ILE A 369 -1.70 22.14 2.26
N GLU A 370 -0.39 22.36 2.18
CA GLU A 370 0.25 22.89 0.98
C GLU A 370 0.11 21.93 -0.21
N ASN A 371 0.41 20.64 -0.01
CA ASN A 371 0.31 19.64 -1.05
C ASN A 371 -1.12 19.49 -1.58
N SER A 372 -2.11 19.41 -0.68
CA SER A 372 -3.52 19.31 -1.08
C SER A 372 -3.97 20.51 -1.94
N ARG A 373 -3.52 21.73 -1.57
CA ARG A 373 -3.91 22.96 -2.27
C ARG A 373 -3.18 23.20 -3.59
N THR A 374 -1.93 22.75 -3.70
CA THR A 374 -1.06 23.12 -4.83
C THR A 374 -0.91 22.00 -5.85
N ARG A 375 -1.07 20.74 -5.43
CA ARG A 375 -0.87 19.56 -6.29
C ARG A 375 -2.17 18.88 -6.68
N HIS A 376 -3.28 19.17 -5.99
CA HIS A 376 -4.56 18.51 -6.13
C HIS A 376 -5.72 19.49 -6.28
N ASN A 377 -6.88 18.97 -6.68
CA ASN A 377 -8.11 19.77 -6.73
C ASN A 377 -8.78 19.81 -5.36
N ASP A 378 -8.47 20.84 -4.57
CA ASP A 378 -8.99 21.00 -3.20
C ASP A 378 -10.52 21.24 -3.13
N THR A 379 -11.17 21.60 -4.24
CA THR A 379 -12.63 21.79 -4.31
C THR A 379 -13.38 20.56 -4.84
N LEU A 380 -12.68 19.49 -5.21
CA LEU A 380 -13.31 18.24 -5.64
C LEU A 380 -13.98 17.55 -4.46
N SER A 381 -15.23 17.10 -4.66
CA SER A 381 -15.92 16.21 -3.70
C SER A 381 -15.08 14.98 -3.44
N PHE A 382 -14.75 14.74 -2.17
CA PHE A 382 -13.90 13.61 -1.80
C PHE A 382 -14.60 12.28 -2.03
N THR A 383 -15.90 12.21 -1.82
CA THR A 383 -16.70 11.02 -2.12
C THR A 383 -16.77 10.71 -3.62
N THR A 384 -16.86 11.73 -4.46
CA THR A 384 -16.84 11.56 -5.93
C THR A 384 -15.46 11.08 -6.39
N MET A 385 -14.39 11.71 -5.91
CA MET A 385 -13.02 11.28 -6.18
C MET A 385 -12.82 9.80 -5.79
N SER A 386 -13.28 9.40 -4.60
CA SER A 386 -13.18 8.02 -4.12
C SER A 386 -13.87 7.00 -5.04
N GLN A 387 -15.08 7.31 -5.51
CA GLN A 387 -15.85 6.40 -6.37
C GLN A 387 -15.27 6.25 -7.77
N GLU A 388 -14.62 7.29 -8.29
CA GLU A 388 -14.08 7.33 -9.64
C GLU A 388 -12.54 7.25 -9.69
N VAL A 389 -11.92 6.78 -8.61
CA VAL A 389 -10.46 6.74 -8.44
C VAL A 389 -9.74 5.81 -9.44
N LEU A 390 -10.43 4.79 -9.97
CA LEU A 390 -9.84 3.88 -10.97
C LEU A 390 -9.79 4.46 -12.38
N ASP A 391 -10.47 5.56 -12.65
CA ASP A 391 -10.67 6.08 -14.00
C ASP A 391 -10.52 7.60 -14.04
N THR A 392 -11.60 8.34 -13.79
CA THR A 392 -11.66 9.79 -13.97
C THR A 392 -10.68 10.55 -13.07
N TYR A 393 -10.54 10.12 -11.82
CA TYR A 393 -9.76 10.82 -10.79
C TYR A 393 -8.55 10.02 -10.29
N LYS A 394 -7.99 9.13 -11.10
CA LYS A 394 -6.82 8.33 -10.70
C LYS A 394 -5.60 9.20 -10.29
N ASP A 395 -5.43 10.35 -10.96
CA ASP A 395 -4.31 11.27 -10.69
C ASP A 395 -4.53 12.08 -9.40
N GLU A 396 -5.76 12.10 -8.87
CA GLU A 396 -6.10 12.70 -7.57
C GLU A 396 -5.98 11.71 -6.40
N TYR A 397 -5.68 10.43 -6.66
CA TYR A 397 -5.56 9.43 -5.61
C TYR A 397 -4.61 9.84 -4.47
N PRO A 398 -3.39 10.40 -4.72
CA PRO A 398 -2.48 10.77 -3.63
C PRO A 398 -3.07 11.79 -2.64
N ASN A 399 -4.14 12.51 -3.01
CA ASN A 399 -4.83 13.42 -2.11
C ASN A 399 -5.56 12.72 -0.94
N VAL A 400 -5.66 11.38 -0.97
CA VAL A 400 -6.18 10.62 0.18
C VAL A 400 -5.26 10.74 1.39
N TYR A 401 -3.95 10.84 1.18
CA TYR A 401 -2.93 11.03 2.21
C TYR A 401 -2.79 12.49 2.65
N GLU A 402 -3.20 13.45 1.81
CA GLU A 402 -3.13 14.87 2.09
C GLU A 402 -4.48 15.37 2.65
N LYS A 403 -5.44 15.71 1.78
CA LYS A 403 -6.78 16.16 2.19
C LYS A 403 -7.53 15.11 3.01
N GLY A 404 -7.37 13.81 2.70
CA GLY A 404 -8.00 12.76 3.47
C GLY A 404 -7.56 12.76 4.94
N ALA A 405 -6.26 12.91 5.20
CA ALA A 405 -5.73 13.04 6.58
C ALA A 405 -6.21 14.32 7.25
N LEU A 406 -6.30 15.44 6.53
CA LEU A 406 -6.85 16.69 7.05
C LEU A 406 -8.35 16.60 7.35
N ILE A 407 -9.12 15.78 6.62
CA ILE A 407 -10.51 15.43 6.96
C ILE A 407 -10.53 14.66 8.28
N GLY A 408 -9.67 13.66 8.47
CA GLY A 408 -9.52 12.91 9.71
C GLY A 408 -9.19 13.80 10.91
N LEU A 409 -8.21 14.69 10.77
CA LEU A 409 -7.84 15.71 11.76
C LEU A 409 -9.03 16.63 12.08
N SER A 410 -9.68 17.16 11.05
CA SER A 410 -10.80 18.11 11.21
C SER A 410 -11.99 17.45 11.92
N LEU A 411 -12.29 16.21 11.59
CA LEU A 411 -13.33 15.43 12.25
C LEU A 411 -12.97 15.19 13.73
N ASP A 412 -11.71 14.82 14.04
CA ASP A 412 -11.28 14.60 15.42
C ASP A 412 -11.39 15.88 16.26
N LEU A 413 -10.91 17.00 15.75
CA LEU A 413 -11.00 18.30 16.44
C LEU A 413 -12.45 18.75 16.62
N LYS A 414 -13.32 18.55 15.61
CA LYS A 414 -14.75 18.88 15.71
C LYS A 414 -15.47 18.03 16.76
N LEU A 415 -15.22 16.73 16.77
CA LEU A 415 -15.77 15.82 17.79
C LEU A 415 -15.29 16.22 19.20
N ARG A 416 -14.02 16.56 19.37
CA ARG A 416 -13.49 17.05 20.66
C ARG A 416 -14.09 18.37 21.07
N GLN A 417 -14.26 19.31 20.13
CA GLN A 417 -14.93 20.58 20.40
C GLN A 417 -16.35 20.36 20.92
N LEU A 418 -17.15 19.51 20.25
CA LEU A 418 -18.54 19.21 20.62
C LEU A 418 -18.64 18.44 21.94
N SER A 419 -17.69 17.56 22.25
CA SER A 419 -17.68 16.74 23.47
C SER A 419 -16.98 17.40 24.65
N GLY A 420 -16.39 18.59 24.51
CA GLY A 420 -15.52 19.17 25.53
C GLY A 420 -14.25 18.34 25.78
N GLY A 421 -13.67 17.75 24.73
CA GLY A 421 -12.44 16.96 24.74
C GLY A 421 -12.60 15.48 25.05
N LYS A 422 -13.83 15.00 25.31
CA LYS A 422 -14.09 13.63 25.81
C LYS A 422 -14.19 12.57 24.71
N TYR A 423 -14.47 12.96 23.48
CA TYR A 423 -14.72 12.05 22.35
C TYR A 423 -13.98 12.54 21.12
N GLY A 424 -13.29 11.66 20.44
CA GLY A 424 -12.57 11.92 19.20
C GLY A 424 -12.71 10.76 18.21
N THR A 425 -11.96 10.79 17.11
CA THR A 425 -12.04 9.78 16.05
C THR A 425 -11.68 8.37 16.53
N LYS A 426 -10.74 8.21 17.47
CA LYS A 426 -10.44 6.90 18.06
C LYS A 426 -11.63 6.29 18.82
N ASP A 427 -12.44 7.13 19.45
CA ASP A 427 -13.66 6.70 20.15
C ASP A 427 -14.74 6.31 19.12
N LEU A 428 -14.86 7.11 18.03
CA LEU A 428 -15.73 6.81 16.90
C LEU A 428 -15.39 5.47 16.27
N MET A 429 -14.09 5.20 15.99
CA MET A 429 -13.66 3.92 15.44
C MET A 429 -14.03 2.75 16.34
N ARG A 430 -13.86 2.90 17.65
CA ARG A 430 -14.28 1.89 18.63
C ARG A 430 -15.79 1.66 18.63
N ASP A 431 -16.59 2.72 18.46
CA ASP A 431 -18.04 2.61 18.40
C ASP A 431 -18.52 1.99 17.08
N LEU A 432 -17.90 2.33 15.96
CA LEU A 432 -18.14 1.66 14.67
C LEU A 432 -17.79 0.17 14.74
N ALA A 433 -16.67 -0.19 15.38
CA ALA A 433 -16.24 -1.58 15.55
C ALA A 433 -17.21 -2.44 16.41
N LYS A 434 -18.07 -1.82 17.23
CA LYS A 434 -19.15 -2.55 17.94
C LYS A 434 -20.29 -2.97 17.00
N THR A 435 -20.45 -2.28 15.88
CA THR A 435 -21.55 -2.49 14.94
C THR A 435 -21.09 -3.22 13.68
N TYR A 436 -19.91 -2.90 13.20
CA TYR A 436 -19.31 -3.42 11.97
C TYR A 436 -18.03 -4.19 12.30
N GLY A 437 -17.53 -4.96 11.34
CA GLY A 437 -16.31 -5.73 11.50
C GLY A 437 -16.13 -6.71 10.34
N LYS A 438 -15.13 -7.55 10.41
CA LYS A 438 -14.72 -8.47 9.34
C LYS A 438 -15.87 -9.23 8.64
N HIS A 439 -16.97 -9.51 9.35
CA HIS A 439 -18.10 -10.30 8.81
C HIS A 439 -19.40 -9.48 8.70
N LYS A 440 -19.31 -8.17 8.88
CA LYS A 440 -20.47 -7.28 8.83
C LYS A 440 -20.07 -5.92 8.29
N SER A 441 -20.20 -5.76 6.98
CA SER A 441 -20.01 -4.51 6.27
C SER A 441 -21.09 -3.48 6.60
N PHE A 442 -20.80 -2.21 6.38
CA PHE A 442 -21.80 -1.16 6.28
C PHE A 442 -22.22 -0.94 4.82
N LYS A 443 -23.37 -0.33 4.61
CA LYS A 443 -23.74 0.15 3.28
C LYS A 443 -23.12 1.52 3.04
N ASP A 444 -22.54 1.68 1.87
CA ASP A 444 -21.74 2.84 1.48
C ASP A 444 -22.49 4.18 1.64
N ASP A 445 -23.80 4.20 1.39
CA ASP A 445 -24.64 5.38 1.51
C ASP A 445 -25.20 5.64 2.94
N GLU A 446 -25.07 4.69 3.86
CA GLU A 446 -25.61 4.79 5.23
C GLU A 446 -24.57 5.25 6.28
N LEU A 447 -23.27 5.24 5.96
CA LEU A 447 -22.21 5.45 6.94
C LEU A 447 -22.24 6.84 7.58
N PHE A 448 -22.46 7.90 6.81
CA PHE A 448 -22.49 9.27 7.37
C PHE A 448 -23.63 9.47 8.36
N ASP A 449 -24.80 8.91 8.06
CA ASP A 449 -25.95 8.97 8.97
C ASP A 449 -25.68 8.12 10.23
N LYS A 450 -25.01 6.98 10.07
CA LYS A 450 -24.60 6.14 11.21
C LYS A 450 -23.58 6.85 12.12
N ILE A 451 -22.59 7.52 11.56
CA ILE A 451 -21.64 8.31 12.33
C ILE A 451 -22.35 9.46 13.05
N THR A 452 -23.30 10.12 12.39
CA THR A 452 -24.11 11.18 12.99
C THR A 452 -24.94 10.68 14.16
N GLU A 453 -25.57 9.51 14.01
CA GLU A 453 -26.32 8.84 15.10
C GLU A 453 -25.44 8.52 16.33
N LEU A 454 -24.22 8.06 16.08
CA LEU A 454 -23.25 7.70 17.13
C LEU A 454 -22.62 8.92 17.82
N THR A 455 -22.68 10.09 17.20
CA THR A 455 -21.96 11.30 17.65
C THR A 455 -22.89 12.49 17.86
N TYR A 456 -22.87 13.46 16.96
CA TYR A 456 -23.59 14.73 17.07
C TYR A 456 -24.25 15.09 15.75
N PRO A 457 -25.45 15.74 15.76
CA PRO A 457 -26.14 16.16 14.53
C PRO A 457 -25.29 17.08 13.63
N GLU A 458 -24.42 17.91 14.22
CA GLU A 458 -23.53 18.82 13.52
C GLU A 458 -22.52 18.10 12.62
N ILE A 459 -22.24 16.83 12.89
CA ILE A 459 -21.31 16.01 12.10
C ILE A 459 -21.91 15.67 10.73
N ARG A 460 -23.24 15.61 10.60
CA ARG A 460 -23.87 15.45 9.25
C ARG A 460 -23.60 16.64 8.35
N ASP A 461 -23.66 17.87 8.91
CA ASP A 461 -23.32 19.09 8.17
C ASP A 461 -21.84 19.15 7.80
N PHE A 462 -20.95 18.68 8.69
CA PHE A 462 -19.53 18.56 8.40
C PHE A 462 -19.28 17.67 7.16
N PHE A 463 -19.86 16.48 7.11
CA PHE A 463 -19.71 15.58 5.96
C PHE A 463 -20.30 16.22 4.68
N ARG A 464 -21.49 16.78 4.76
CA ARG A 464 -22.18 17.39 3.62
C ARG A 464 -21.37 18.52 2.98
N LYS A 465 -20.70 19.34 3.76
CA LYS A 465 -19.91 20.48 3.28
C LYS A 465 -18.53 20.06 2.77
N TYR A 466 -17.81 19.31 3.56
CA TYR A 466 -16.35 19.14 3.42
C TYR A 466 -15.92 17.80 2.83
N VAL A 467 -16.81 16.81 2.78
CA VAL A 467 -16.48 15.47 2.26
C VAL A 467 -17.34 15.12 1.05
N GLU A 468 -18.66 15.30 1.14
CA GLU A 468 -19.58 15.16 0.00
C GLU A 468 -19.55 16.40 -0.90
N GLY A 469 -19.39 17.59 -0.32
CA GLY A 469 -19.21 18.85 -1.03
C GLY A 469 -17.74 19.20 -1.25
N GLY A 470 -17.53 20.35 -1.87
CA GLY A 470 -16.20 20.89 -2.19
C GLY A 470 -15.84 22.14 -1.37
N GLU A 471 -16.50 22.38 -0.22
CA GLU A 471 -16.12 23.51 0.64
C GLU A 471 -14.74 23.25 1.27
N PRO A 472 -13.85 24.24 1.36
CA PRO A 472 -12.57 24.13 2.07
C PRO A 472 -12.77 23.75 3.53
N LEU A 473 -11.91 22.90 4.07
CA LEU A 473 -11.94 22.50 5.48
C LEU A 473 -11.82 23.73 6.41
N PRO A 474 -12.58 23.79 7.52
CA PRO A 474 -12.58 24.94 8.43
C PRO A 474 -11.38 24.92 9.37
N LEU A 475 -10.16 24.79 8.82
CA LEU A 475 -8.92 24.60 9.58
C LEU A 475 -8.66 25.73 10.58
N GLY A 476 -8.95 27.00 10.17
CA GLY A 476 -8.78 28.16 11.06
C GLY A 476 -9.61 28.05 12.33
N GLU A 477 -10.92 27.71 12.23
CA GLU A 477 -11.79 27.53 13.39
C GLU A 477 -11.33 26.37 14.29
N LEU A 478 -10.96 25.25 13.66
CA LEU A 478 -10.61 24.04 14.38
C LEU A 478 -9.26 24.15 15.12
N PHE A 479 -8.24 24.70 14.49
CA PHE A 479 -6.96 24.96 15.13
C PHE A 479 -7.06 26.03 16.21
N ASP A 480 -7.87 27.08 15.98
CA ASP A 480 -8.12 28.11 16.98
C ASP A 480 -8.71 27.53 18.27
N ALA A 481 -9.64 26.57 18.15
CA ALA A 481 -10.26 25.90 19.30
C ALA A 481 -9.26 25.15 20.20
N ILE A 482 -8.11 24.75 19.68
CA ILE A 482 -7.02 24.14 20.44
C ILE A 482 -5.84 25.10 20.68
N GLY A 483 -6.07 26.41 20.50
CA GLY A 483 -5.08 27.47 20.75
C GLY A 483 -3.90 27.46 19.77
N ILE A 484 -4.13 27.09 18.51
CA ILE A 484 -3.15 27.16 17.43
C ILE A 484 -3.70 28.14 16.39
N THR A 485 -2.90 29.12 16.00
CA THR A 485 -3.23 30.08 14.93
C THR A 485 -2.87 29.45 13.58
N TYR A 486 -3.84 29.42 12.66
CA TYR A 486 -3.63 29.03 11.27
C TYR A 486 -3.62 30.28 10.38
N ASP A 487 -2.52 30.47 9.64
CA ASP A 487 -2.43 31.49 8.60
C ASP A 487 -2.28 30.80 7.23
N PRO A 488 -3.31 30.85 6.37
CA PRO A 488 -3.26 30.24 5.04
C PRO A 488 -2.34 30.98 4.07
N ASN A 489 -1.95 32.22 4.37
CA ASN A 489 -1.09 33.08 3.55
C ASN A 489 0.24 33.36 4.25
N GLY A 490 0.66 32.48 5.16
CA GLY A 490 1.94 32.59 5.82
C GLY A 490 3.10 32.39 4.86
N GLU A 491 4.30 32.42 5.41
CA GLU A 491 5.54 32.29 4.65
C GLU A 491 6.52 31.39 5.39
N LYS A 492 7.33 30.64 4.64
CA LYS A 492 8.51 29.95 5.18
C LYS A 492 9.79 30.40 4.48
N LYS A 493 10.88 30.29 5.21
CA LYS A 493 12.21 30.43 4.64
C LYS A 493 12.76 29.04 4.32
N GLU A 494 13.22 28.87 3.11
CA GLU A 494 13.84 27.62 2.67
C GLU A 494 15.04 27.89 1.75
N VAL A 495 15.92 26.89 1.60
CA VAL A 495 16.98 26.98 0.61
C VAL A 495 16.34 26.80 -0.77
N GLU A 496 16.50 27.80 -1.63
CA GLU A 496 15.99 27.74 -3.01
C GLU A 496 16.76 26.70 -3.83
N LYS A 497 16.27 25.45 -3.83
CA LYS A 497 16.86 24.35 -4.61
C LYS A 497 16.17 24.12 -5.95
N ALA A 498 14.94 24.59 -6.11
CA ALA A 498 14.20 24.42 -7.36
C ALA A 498 14.86 25.23 -8.49
N PHE A 499 15.28 24.54 -9.53
CA PHE A 499 15.87 25.20 -10.70
C PHE A 499 14.87 26.03 -11.51
N GLY A 500 13.56 25.77 -11.31
CA GLY A 500 12.50 26.47 -12.04
C GLY A 500 12.51 26.16 -13.54
N VAL A 501 12.85 24.94 -13.93
CA VAL A 501 12.90 24.52 -15.32
C VAL A 501 12.11 23.22 -15.52
N GLY A 502 11.46 23.11 -16.67
CA GLY A 502 10.91 21.85 -17.15
C GLY A 502 11.96 21.09 -17.98
N PHE A 503 12.16 19.81 -17.65
CA PHE A 503 13.05 18.93 -18.41
C PHE A 503 12.26 18.16 -19.46
N ALA A 504 12.87 17.92 -20.64
CA ALA A 504 12.32 17.04 -21.68
C ALA A 504 13.43 16.23 -22.34
N LEU A 505 13.06 15.05 -22.87
CA LEU A 505 13.97 14.27 -23.71
C LEU A 505 14.15 14.93 -25.08
N MET A 506 15.37 14.97 -25.55
CA MET A 506 15.65 15.34 -26.94
C MET A 506 15.22 14.19 -27.87
N PRO A 507 14.41 14.47 -28.92
CA PRO A 507 13.91 13.43 -29.81
C PRO A 507 15.01 12.54 -30.38
N GLY A 508 14.82 11.20 -30.26
CA GLY A 508 15.75 10.21 -30.79
C GLY A 508 17.06 10.04 -30.01
N THR A 509 17.15 10.60 -28.81
CA THR A 509 18.35 10.51 -27.96
C THR A 509 17.96 10.17 -26.50
N LYS A 510 18.96 9.88 -25.66
CA LYS A 510 18.82 9.75 -24.19
C LYS A 510 19.16 11.05 -23.46
N ASN A 511 19.41 12.14 -24.18
CA ASN A 511 19.81 13.42 -23.62
C ASN A 511 18.61 14.21 -23.13
N ILE A 512 18.80 14.96 -22.07
CA ILE A 512 17.78 15.83 -21.47
C ILE A 512 18.06 17.26 -21.87
N MET A 513 17.01 18.00 -22.19
CA MET A 513 17.08 19.44 -22.47
C MET A 513 16.12 20.22 -21.57
N ILE A 514 16.35 21.50 -21.46
CA ILE A 514 15.43 22.45 -20.83
C ILE A 514 14.30 22.75 -21.82
N ALA A 515 13.08 22.33 -21.45
CA ALA A 515 11.89 22.55 -22.27
C ALA A 515 11.22 23.90 -21.97
N SER A 516 11.23 24.32 -20.72
CA SER A 516 10.60 25.56 -20.26
C SER A 516 11.34 26.14 -19.06
N ILE A 517 11.16 27.44 -18.82
CA ILE A 517 11.65 28.14 -17.63
C ILE A 517 10.46 28.72 -16.91
N ASN A 518 10.36 28.44 -15.61
CA ASN A 518 9.43 29.09 -14.71
C ASN A 518 10.03 30.40 -14.19
N GLU A 519 9.47 31.52 -14.58
CA GLU A 519 9.98 32.83 -14.18
C GLU A 519 9.80 33.16 -12.69
N ALA A 520 9.00 32.39 -11.97
CA ALA A 520 8.80 32.58 -10.54
C ALA A 520 10.00 32.17 -9.66
N THR A 521 10.91 31.32 -10.18
CA THR A 521 12.12 30.90 -9.44
C THR A 521 13.34 31.75 -9.83
N ASP A 522 14.15 32.08 -8.84
CA ASP A 522 15.34 32.91 -9.03
C ASP A 522 16.60 32.11 -9.40
N LEU A 523 16.74 30.88 -8.91
CA LEU A 523 17.94 30.04 -9.12
C LEU A 523 18.22 29.78 -10.59
N GLY A 524 17.21 29.40 -11.39
CA GLY A 524 17.37 29.16 -12.83
C GLY A 524 17.79 30.42 -13.60
N LYS A 525 17.27 31.57 -13.22
CA LYS A 525 17.67 32.87 -13.76
C LYS A 525 19.13 33.22 -13.41
N ARG A 526 19.51 32.98 -12.16
CA ARG A 526 20.89 33.25 -11.67
C ARG A 526 21.89 32.28 -12.33
N LEU A 527 21.51 31.06 -12.61
CA LEU A 527 22.28 30.11 -13.42
C LEU A 527 22.39 30.57 -14.88
N GLY A 528 21.45 31.34 -15.39
CA GLY A 528 21.41 31.74 -16.79
C GLY A 528 21.05 30.59 -17.73
N LEU A 529 20.22 29.67 -17.27
CA LEU A 529 19.65 28.58 -18.08
C LEU A 529 18.71 29.16 -19.15
N GLU A 530 18.70 28.52 -20.33
CA GLU A 530 17.86 28.95 -21.44
C GLU A 530 17.06 27.75 -22.01
N PRO A 531 15.85 27.98 -22.56
CA PRO A 531 15.14 26.94 -23.29
C PRO A 531 15.99 26.36 -24.41
N MET A 532 15.88 25.03 -24.62
CA MET A 532 16.66 24.25 -25.59
C MET A 532 18.13 24.01 -25.20
N ASP A 533 18.62 24.48 -24.05
CA ASP A 533 19.91 24.02 -23.53
C ASP A 533 19.88 22.50 -23.32
N GLN A 534 20.79 21.77 -23.97
CA GLN A 534 21.00 20.36 -23.65
C GLN A 534 21.85 20.26 -22.40
N ILE A 535 21.33 19.60 -21.37
CA ILE A 535 22.07 19.38 -20.13
C ILE A 535 23.06 18.25 -20.32
N VAL A 536 24.33 18.49 -20.03
CA VAL A 536 25.41 17.50 -20.09
C VAL A 536 25.69 16.95 -18.70
N ALA A 537 25.78 17.85 -17.71
CA ALA A 537 26.04 17.47 -16.31
C ALA A 537 25.44 18.49 -15.35
N ILE A 538 25.10 18.02 -14.14
CA ILE A 538 24.77 18.83 -12.96
C ILE A 538 25.81 18.49 -11.88
N ASN A 539 26.50 19.50 -11.36
CA ASN A 539 27.57 19.35 -10.36
C ASN A 539 28.63 18.30 -10.80
N ASP A 540 29.04 18.41 -12.05
CA ASP A 540 30.00 17.52 -12.73
C ASP A 540 29.54 16.03 -12.82
N GLN A 541 28.29 15.71 -12.48
CA GLN A 541 27.70 14.39 -12.69
C GLN A 541 26.94 14.36 -14.02
N PRO A 542 27.20 13.38 -14.91
CA PRO A 542 26.48 13.24 -16.17
C PRO A 542 24.97 13.18 -15.97
N PHE A 543 24.21 13.97 -16.75
CA PHE A 543 22.76 14.07 -16.61
C PHE A 543 22.05 13.56 -17.87
N THR A 544 21.61 12.32 -17.80
CA THR A 544 20.94 11.58 -18.88
C THR A 544 19.66 10.94 -18.34
N MET A 545 18.86 10.32 -19.22
CA MET A 545 17.69 9.53 -18.82
C MET A 545 18.01 8.42 -17.82
N GLU A 546 19.23 7.92 -17.80
CA GLU A 546 19.67 6.84 -16.90
C GLU A 546 20.12 7.36 -15.54
N THR A 547 20.58 8.62 -15.46
CA THR A 547 21.18 9.18 -14.23
C THR A 547 20.39 10.33 -13.61
N TYR A 548 19.36 10.88 -14.30
CA TYR A 548 18.69 12.10 -13.87
C TYR A 548 18.12 11.99 -12.45
N ALA A 549 17.46 10.86 -12.12
CA ALA A 549 16.83 10.68 -10.83
C ALA A 549 17.89 10.68 -9.70
N SER A 550 18.96 9.92 -9.85
CA SER A 550 20.04 9.84 -8.86
C SER A 550 20.81 11.15 -8.72
N VAL A 551 21.00 11.89 -9.82
CA VAL A 551 21.66 13.21 -9.78
C VAL A 551 20.82 14.24 -9.07
N LEU A 552 19.50 14.29 -9.32
CA LEU A 552 18.58 15.20 -8.64
C LEU A 552 18.44 14.85 -7.15
N GLN A 553 18.33 13.58 -6.82
CA GLN A 553 18.31 13.12 -5.44
C GLN A 553 19.59 13.52 -4.69
N ASN A 554 20.74 13.26 -5.28
CA ASN A 554 22.04 13.63 -4.73
C ASN A 554 22.18 15.15 -4.50
N TYR A 555 21.64 15.95 -5.44
CA TYR A 555 21.59 17.40 -5.31
C TYR A 555 20.71 17.82 -4.14
N ASP A 556 19.50 17.27 -4.06
CA ASP A 556 18.57 17.63 -2.99
C ASP A 556 19.08 17.25 -1.59
N GLU A 557 19.71 16.10 -1.45
CA GLU A 557 20.23 15.62 -0.17
C GLU A 557 21.48 16.35 0.30
N LYS A 558 22.43 16.61 -0.60
CA LYS A 558 23.78 17.05 -0.21
C LYS A 558 23.98 18.54 -0.23
N PHE A 559 23.27 19.27 -1.10
CA PHE A 559 23.49 20.69 -1.27
C PHE A 559 22.72 21.51 -0.24
N LYS A 560 23.38 22.51 0.34
CA LYS A 560 22.91 23.35 1.46
C LYS A 560 23.01 24.82 1.11
N LEU A 561 22.46 25.66 1.96
CA LEU A 561 22.58 27.12 1.87
C LEU A 561 24.05 27.54 1.73
N GLY A 562 24.33 28.33 0.71
CA GLY A 562 25.67 28.84 0.38
C GLY A 562 26.50 27.95 -0.54
N ASP A 563 26.08 26.70 -0.81
CA ASP A 563 26.77 25.84 -1.77
C ASP A 563 26.58 26.37 -3.20
N THR A 564 27.59 26.17 -4.03
CA THR A 564 27.52 26.53 -5.46
C THR A 564 27.04 25.33 -6.27
N VAL A 565 25.94 25.49 -7.00
CA VAL A 565 25.44 24.50 -7.98
C VAL A 565 25.98 24.85 -9.38
N SER A 566 26.31 23.84 -10.18
CA SER A 566 26.79 24.04 -11.54
C SER A 566 26.01 23.19 -12.54
N PHE A 567 25.73 23.79 -13.71
CA PHE A 567 25.22 23.13 -14.90
C PHE A 567 26.24 23.22 -16.03
N THR A 568 26.56 22.09 -16.63
CA THR A 568 27.25 22.05 -17.91
C THR A 568 26.21 21.82 -19.00
N VAL A 569 26.03 22.78 -19.90
CA VAL A 569 25.03 22.73 -20.96
C VAL A 569 25.68 22.87 -22.34
N LYS A 570 25.09 22.21 -23.36
CA LYS A 570 25.37 22.51 -24.77
C LYS A 570 24.30 23.46 -25.28
N ARG A 571 24.70 24.71 -25.50
CA ARG A 571 23.84 25.79 -25.98
C ARG A 571 24.06 26.01 -27.48
N LYS A 572 22.99 26.10 -28.26
CA LYS A 572 23.04 26.44 -29.67
C LYS A 572 23.47 27.89 -29.86
N VAL A 573 24.50 28.11 -30.68
CA VAL A 573 24.97 29.45 -31.08
C VAL A 573 24.48 29.77 -32.49
N SER A 574 24.36 28.75 -33.36
CA SER A 574 23.78 28.84 -34.69
C SER A 574 23.07 27.54 -35.06
N ALA A 575 22.58 27.43 -36.32
CA ALA A 575 21.90 26.20 -36.78
C ALA A 575 22.82 24.96 -36.67
N ASP A 576 24.11 25.12 -36.94
CA ASP A 576 25.09 24.04 -37.05
C ASP A 576 26.17 24.06 -35.96
N GLU A 577 26.12 25.02 -35.04
CA GLU A 577 27.12 25.17 -33.99
C GLU A 577 26.51 25.20 -32.60
N SER A 578 27.07 24.39 -31.70
CA SER A 578 26.76 24.40 -30.27
C SER A 578 28.03 24.59 -29.46
N LYS A 579 27.94 25.37 -28.40
CA LYS A 579 29.02 25.61 -27.44
C LYS A 579 28.69 24.98 -26.11
N GLU A 580 29.66 24.33 -25.50
CA GLU A 580 29.53 23.87 -24.11
C GLU A 580 29.82 25.05 -23.16
N VAL A 581 28.92 25.27 -22.21
CA VAL A 581 28.97 26.37 -21.24
C VAL A 581 28.78 25.80 -19.85
N LYS A 582 29.65 26.16 -18.90
CA LYS A 582 29.47 25.87 -17.48
C LYS A 582 28.82 27.08 -16.83
N LEU A 583 27.65 26.89 -16.25
CA LEU A 583 26.83 27.87 -15.57
C LEU A 583 26.89 27.59 -14.07
N THR A 584 26.99 28.62 -13.22
CA THR A 584 27.05 28.41 -11.77
C THR A 584 26.21 29.44 -11.03
N ALA A 585 25.63 29.04 -9.89
CA ALA A 585 24.97 29.93 -8.95
C ALA A 585 25.07 29.39 -7.53
N ASP A 586 25.11 30.27 -6.54
CA ASP A 586 25.08 29.86 -5.15
C ASP A 586 23.64 29.68 -4.67
N LEU A 587 23.39 28.64 -3.85
CA LEU A 587 22.11 28.43 -3.20
C LEU A 587 21.87 29.50 -2.15
N ARG A 588 20.67 30.11 -2.18
CA ARG A 588 20.27 31.20 -1.28
C ARG A 588 19.02 30.83 -0.51
N GLU A 589 18.80 31.50 0.60
CA GLU A 589 17.52 31.46 1.30
C GLU A 589 16.50 32.27 0.49
N ALA A 590 15.35 31.67 0.25
CA ALA A 590 14.17 32.32 -0.32
C ALA A 590 13.02 32.27 0.67
N THR A 591 12.19 33.31 0.65
CA THR A 591 10.90 33.30 1.36
C THR A 591 9.83 32.87 0.36
N VAL A 592 9.12 31.79 0.66
CA VAL A 592 8.06 31.25 -0.19
C VAL A 592 6.72 31.30 0.54
N PRO A 593 5.60 31.55 -0.18
CA PRO A 593 4.27 31.40 0.40
C PRO A 593 4.10 29.99 0.96
N TYR A 594 3.62 29.88 2.18
CA TYR A 594 3.45 28.59 2.84
C TYR A 594 2.47 28.72 4.02
N PRO A 595 1.48 27.84 4.17
CA PRO A 595 0.57 27.91 5.30
C PRO A 595 1.32 27.72 6.61
N THR A 596 0.96 28.46 7.66
CA THR A 596 1.61 28.32 8.95
C THR A 596 0.64 27.95 10.06
N LEU A 597 1.13 27.11 10.99
CA LEU A 597 0.44 26.68 12.20
C LEU A 597 1.30 27.04 13.41
N THR A 598 0.88 28.02 14.20
CA THR A 598 1.67 28.54 15.32
C THR A 598 0.89 28.47 16.63
N PRO A 599 1.40 27.82 17.69
CA PRO A 599 0.78 27.86 19.00
C PRO A 599 0.61 29.28 19.51
N LYS A 600 -0.58 29.65 20.00
CA LYS A 600 -0.84 30.95 20.59
C LYS A 600 0.05 31.20 21.80
N ALA A 601 0.60 32.43 21.93
CA ALA A 601 1.40 32.80 23.08
C ALA A 601 0.56 32.82 24.39
N ASN A 602 -0.70 33.18 24.32
CA ASN A 602 -1.61 33.28 25.46
C ASN A 602 -2.94 32.53 25.16
N PRO A 603 -2.92 31.19 25.07
CA PRO A 603 -4.14 30.44 24.87
C PRO A 603 -5.03 30.49 26.12
N THR A 604 -6.35 30.42 25.90
CA THR A 604 -7.32 30.31 26.98
C THR A 604 -7.24 28.96 27.68
N GLN A 605 -7.81 28.87 28.89
CA GLN A 605 -7.91 27.60 29.62
C GLN A 605 -8.67 26.52 28.84
N GLN A 606 -9.71 26.91 28.12
CA GLN A 606 -10.51 25.99 27.29
C GLN A 606 -9.69 25.45 26.11
N GLU A 607 -8.96 26.31 25.40
CA GLU A 607 -8.07 25.91 24.30
C GLU A 607 -6.98 24.95 24.79
N LEU A 608 -6.36 25.24 25.94
CA LEU A 608 -5.37 24.34 26.56
C LEU A 608 -5.96 23.00 26.95
N GLN A 609 -7.18 22.99 27.49
CA GLN A 609 -7.86 21.75 27.84
C GLN A 609 -8.15 20.89 26.62
N LEU A 610 -8.66 21.49 25.54
CA LEU A 610 -8.92 20.77 24.29
C LEU A 610 -7.63 20.28 23.62
N ARG A 611 -6.57 21.12 23.59
CA ARG A 611 -5.24 20.72 23.10
C ARG A 611 -4.69 19.54 23.88
N LYS A 612 -4.75 19.59 25.22
CA LYS A 612 -4.31 18.48 26.07
C LYS A 612 -5.11 17.20 25.82
N ALA A 613 -6.43 17.31 25.66
CA ALA A 613 -7.28 16.17 25.33
C ALA A 613 -6.95 15.56 23.95
N TRP A 614 -6.57 16.40 23.00
CA TRP A 614 -6.16 15.97 21.67
C TRP A 614 -4.76 15.33 21.68
N MET A 615 -3.76 15.98 22.29
CA MET A 615 -2.39 15.45 22.34
C MET A 615 -2.23 14.24 23.27
N GLY A 616 -3.19 13.96 24.16
CA GLY A 616 -3.08 12.91 25.17
C GLY A 616 -2.26 13.35 26.41
N THR A 617 -2.11 12.41 27.36
CA THR A 617 -1.48 12.70 28.67
C THR A 617 0.05 12.53 28.68
N ALA A 618 0.63 11.93 27.65
CA ALA A 618 2.06 11.66 27.62
C ALA A 618 2.93 12.91 27.32
N VAL A 619 2.32 13.94 26.74
CA VAL A 619 3.02 15.19 26.40
C VAL A 619 2.63 16.25 27.45
N GLN A 620 3.47 16.42 28.46
CA GLN A 620 3.43 17.55 29.41
C GLN A 620 4.42 18.61 29.01
#